data_ebe03f5b0b818ae3e405cdd3e3d1f4f9
#
_entry.id   ebe03f5b0b818ae3e405cdd3e3d1f4f9
#
_cell.length_a   1.000
_cell.length_b   1.000
_cell.length_c   1.000
_cell.angle_alpha   90.00
_cell.angle_beta   90.00
_cell.angle_gamma   90.00
#
_symmetry.space_group_name_H-M   'P 1'
#
loop_
_entity.id
_entity.type
_entity.pdbx_description
1 polymer ?
#
loop_
_entity_poly.entity_id
_entity_poly.type
_entity_poly.pdbx_seq_one_letter_code
_entity_poly.pdbx_strand_id
1 'polypeptide(L)'
;YLLDEFEINESDVFKIDGPLDLTFMFPFVKTVSVGLEHLEYESFIPQRPKDLNSDENIFEKALVQDLFFHHPYESFAPIVDFITDAANDPSVLAIKQTLYRVSGNSPIIQALKQAAENGKQVTVLVELKARFDEENNVHWAKLLEQAGCLVIYGMNNLKTHSKITLVVRRRHGKIERFVHLGTGNYNDATAKIYTDMAIITSNKEFGIDATNFFNFLSGYTEKPKFHHLVVAPRSEEHTSELQSP
;
A
#
# COMPACT_ATOMS: atom_id res chain seq x y z
N TYR A 1 15.38 -12.41 34.19
CA TYR A 1 14.47 -11.34 33.73
C TYR A 1 13.88 -11.65 32.32
N LEU A 2 14.70 -11.75 31.24
CA LEU A 2 14.17 -12.03 29.89
C LEU A 2 13.47 -13.40 29.79
N LEU A 3 13.98 -14.42 30.47
CA LEU A 3 13.35 -15.73 30.51
C LEU A 3 11.96 -15.65 31.17
N ASP A 4 11.86 -14.94 32.29
CA ASP A 4 10.60 -14.76 33.01
C ASP A 4 9.61 -13.91 32.17
N GLU A 5 10.11 -12.82 31.52
CA GLU A 5 9.27 -11.93 30.72
C GLU A 5 8.69 -12.60 29.46
N PHE A 6 9.48 -13.47 28.83
CA PHE A 6 9.04 -14.23 27.65
C PHE A 6 8.44 -15.61 27.99
N GLU A 7 8.35 -15.98 29.26
CA GLU A 7 7.82 -17.28 29.72
C GLU A 7 8.52 -18.49 29.03
N ILE A 8 9.85 -18.39 28.83
CA ILE A 8 10.67 -19.43 28.17
C ILE A 8 11.66 -20.05 29.15
N ASN A 9 12.18 -21.25 28.83
CA ASN A 9 13.15 -21.97 29.64
C ASN A 9 14.60 -21.71 29.17
N GLU A 10 15.58 -22.06 30.01
CA GLU A 10 17.00 -21.96 29.63
C GLU A 10 17.35 -22.80 28.39
N SER A 11 16.64 -23.91 28.18
CA SER A 11 16.78 -24.76 26.99
C SER A 11 16.41 -24.05 25.67
N ASP A 12 15.63 -22.99 25.76
CA ASP A 12 15.17 -22.22 24.60
C ASP A 12 16.12 -21.07 24.27
N VAL A 13 17.19 -20.91 25.06
CA VAL A 13 18.17 -19.83 24.92
C VAL A 13 19.49 -20.34 24.37
N PHE A 14 19.87 -19.83 23.22
CA PHE A 14 21.14 -20.13 22.57
C PHE A 14 22.10 -18.95 22.74
N LYS A 15 23.18 -19.16 23.51
CA LYS A 15 24.21 -18.15 23.69
C LYS A 15 25.18 -18.19 22.52
N ILE A 16 25.32 -17.04 21.83
CA ILE A 16 26.21 -16.89 20.68
C ILE A 16 27.21 -15.78 21.02
N ASP A 17 28.49 -16.09 20.94
CA ASP A 17 29.56 -15.13 21.18
C ASP A 17 29.92 -14.40 19.87
N GLY A 18 29.29 -13.23 19.66
CA GLY A 18 29.53 -12.38 18.51
C GLY A 18 28.25 -11.84 17.84
N PRO A 19 28.39 -11.12 16.74
CA PRO A 19 27.24 -10.64 15.97
C PRO A 19 26.43 -11.81 15.41
N LEU A 20 25.11 -11.76 15.59
CA LEU A 20 24.18 -12.78 15.09
C LEU A 20 23.57 -12.31 13.78
N ASP A 21 23.82 -13.04 12.70
CA ASP A 21 23.14 -12.90 11.43
C ASP A 21 22.46 -14.23 11.04
N LEU A 22 21.14 -14.24 11.03
CA LEU A 22 20.33 -15.39 10.63
C LEU A 22 19.82 -15.30 9.18
N THR A 23 20.17 -14.25 8.44
CA THR A 23 19.68 -14.07 7.06
C THR A 23 20.16 -15.16 6.10
N PHE A 24 21.29 -15.80 6.42
CA PHE A 24 21.80 -16.95 5.67
C PHE A 24 20.81 -18.13 5.63
N MET A 25 19.88 -18.22 6.58
CA MET A 25 18.93 -19.32 6.63
C MET A 25 17.99 -19.34 5.43
N PHE A 26 17.68 -18.19 4.83
CA PHE A 26 16.82 -18.15 3.64
C PHE A 26 17.44 -18.90 2.43
N PRO A 27 18.70 -18.63 2.02
CA PRO A 27 19.33 -19.43 0.98
C PRO A 27 19.65 -20.86 1.43
N PHE A 28 19.95 -21.07 2.72
CA PHE A 28 20.21 -22.40 3.28
C PHE A 28 18.99 -23.30 3.14
N VAL A 29 17.81 -22.84 3.55
CA VAL A 29 16.56 -23.62 3.41
C VAL A 29 16.34 -24.03 1.97
N LYS A 30 16.50 -23.13 1.00
CA LYS A 30 16.37 -23.45 -0.42
C LYS A 30 17.32 -24.57 -0.90
N THR A 31 18.47 -24.70 -0.25
CA THR A 31 19.47 -25.71 -0.62
C THR A 31 19.15 -27.07 0.04
N VAL A 32 18.72 -27.07 1.29
CA VAL A 32 18.50 -28.31 2.06
C VAL A 32 17.11 -28.90 1.90
N SER A 33 16.13 -28.13 1.42
CA SER A 33 14.75 -28.60 1.22
C SER A 33 14.59 -29.49 -0.02
N VAL A 34 15.61 -29.59 -0.86
CA VAL A 34 15.57 -30.48 -2.03
C VAL A 34 15.39 -31.94 -1.58
N GLY A 35 14.30 -32.55 -2.01
CA GLY A 35 13.87 -33.89 -1.58
C GLY A 35 13.09 -33.93 -0.25
N LEU A 36 12.78 -32.75 0.31
CA LEU A 36 11.98 -32.58 1.55
C LEU A 36 10.73 -31.72 1.28
N GLU A 37 10.21 -31.75 0.07
CA GLU A 37 9.06 -30.93 -0.37
C GLU A 37 7.82 -31.15 0.51
N HIS A 38 7.71 -32.33 1.16
CA HIS A 38 6.64 -32.64 2.11
C HIS A 38 6.68 -31.79 3.40
N LEU A 39 7.80 -31.08 3.66
CA LEU A 39 7.94 -30.15 4.79
C LEU A 39 7.62 -28.70 4.40
N GLU A 40 7.40 -28.45 3.12
CA GLU A 40 7.02 -27.13 2.61
C GLU A 40 5.50 -27.05 2.44
N TYR A 41 4.95 -25.85 2.62
CA TYR A 41 3.56 -25.60 2.26
C TYR A 41 3.40 -25.68 0.74
N GLU A 42 2.26 -26.18 0.27
CA GLU A 42 1.93 -26.16 -1.15
C GLU A 42 1.97 -24.72 -1.68
N SER A 43 2.73 -24.53 -2.77
CA SER A 43 2.75 -23.27 -3.47
C SER A 43 1.43 -23.07 -4.22
N PHE A 44 0.90 -21.86 -4.19
CA PHE A 44 -0.28 -21.49 -4.97
C PHE A 44 0.04 -20.33 -5.91
N ILE A 45 -0.72 -20.28 -7.00
CA ILE A 45 -0.64 -19.16 -7.95
C ILE A 45 -1.77 -18.20 -7.62
N PRO A 46 -1.47 -16.93 -7.28
CA PRO A 46 -2.48 -15.94 -7.02
C PRO A 46 -3.46 -15.82 -8.18
N GLN A 47 -4.74 -15.93 -7.88
CA GLN A 47 -5.79 -15.90 -8.89
C GLN A 47 -6.26 -14.47 -9.16
N ARG A 48 -6.80 -14.20 -10.34
CA ARG A 48 -7.51 -12.95 -10.58
C ARG A 48 -8.80 -12.93 -9.75
N PRO A 49 -9.21 -11.77 -9.16
CA PRO A 49 -10.49 -11.67 -8.46
C PRO A 49 -11.65 -12.10 -9.35
N LYS A 50 -12.58 -12.88 -8.81
CA LYS A 50 -13.73 -13.43 -9.56
C LYS A 50 -14.64 -12.34 -10.15
N ASP A 51 -14.71 -11.20 -9.45
CA ASP A 51 -15.56 -10.08 -9.81
C ASP A 51 -14.94 -9.16 -10.87
N LEU A 52 -13.71 -9.45 -11.34
CA LEU A 52 -12.99 -8.64 -12.31
C LEU A 52 -12.43 -9.52 -13.44
N ASN A 53 -13.12 -9.54 -14.57
CA ASN A 53 -12.65 -10.27 -15.76
C ASN A 53 -11.41 -9.59 -16.39
N SER A 54 -10.65 -10.37 -17.22
CA SER A 54 -9.41 -9.89 -17.84
C SER A 54 -9.59 -8.65 -18.72
N ASP A 55 -10.74 -8.55 -19.37
CA ASP A 55 -11.04 -7.52 -20.36
C ASP A 55 -11.90 -6.38 -19.80
N GLU A 56 -12.26 -6.44 -18.51
CA GLU A 56 -13.04 -5.38 -17.87
C GLU A 56 -12.14 -4.23 -17.42
N ASN A 57 -12.58 -3.00 -17.75
CA ASN A 57 -11.94 -1.81 -17.23
C ASN A 57 -12.29 -1.64 -15.74
N ILE A 58 -11.27 -1.52 -14.90
CA ILE A 58 -11.39 -1.48 -13.46
C ILE A 58 -12.22 -0.27 -12.96
N PHE A 59 -12.13 0.87 -13.67
CA PHE A 59 -12.91 2.07 -13.33
C PHE A 59 -14.39 1.88 -13.63
N GLU A 60 -14.73 1.31 -14.80
CA GLU A 60 -16.13 1.05 -15.17
C GLU A 60 -16.75 0.02 -14.22
N LYS A 61 -15.98 -0.98 -13.82
CA LYS A 61 -16.43 -1.96 -12.83
C LYS A 61 -16.64 -1.34 -11.46
N ALA A 62 -15.73 -0.49 -11.00
CA ALA A 62 -15.82 0.20 -9.72
C ALA A 62 -16.98 1.23 -9.66
N LEU A 63 -17.49 1.70 -10.80
CA LEU A 63 -18.72 2.53 -10.85
C LEU A 63 -19.99 1.72 -10.57
N VAL A 64 -19.95 0.39 -10.78
CA VAL A 64 -21.11 -0.50 -10.61
C VAL A 64 -21.12 -1.16 -9.24
N GLN A 65 -19.93 -1.56 -8.74
CA GLN A 65 -19.78 -2.25 -7.46
C GLN A 65 -18.41 -2.00 -6.86
N ASP A 66 -18.30 -2.11 -5.55
CA ASP A 66 -17.01 -2.12 -4.88
C ASP A 66 -16.25 -3.40 -5.24
N LEU A 67 -14.93 -3.27 -5.42
CA LEU A 67 -14.04 -4.38 -5.73
C LEU A 67 -13.23 -4.72 -4.49
N PHE A 68 -13.37 -5.93 -4.00
CA PHE A 68 -12.63 -6.43 -2.85
C PHE A 68 -11.49 -7.33 -3.31
N PHE A 69 -10.33 -7.26 -2.62
CA PHE A 69 -9.14 -8.04 -2.91
C PHE A 69 -8.61 -8.68 -1.64
N HIS A 70 -8.20 -9.95 -1.75
CA HIS A 70 -7.62 -10.71 -0.66
C HIS A 70 -6.28 -11.31 -1.08
N HIS A 71 -5.21 -10.60 -0.77
CA HIS A 71 -3.84 -11.07 -1.02
C HIS A 71 -3.40 -12.06 0.07
N PRO A 72 -2.52 -13.01 -0.22
CA PRO A 72 -1.84 -13.30 -1.48
C PRO A 72 -2.63 -14.20 -2.43
N TYR A 73 -3.83 -14.64 -2.03
CA TYR A 73 -4.64 -15.61 -2.78
C TYR A 73 -5.16 -15.01 -4.10
N GLU A 74 -5.47 -13.73 -4.06
CA GLU A 74 -5.75 -12.93 -5.25
C GLU A 74 -4.55 -12.08 -5.64
N SER A 75 -4.37 -11.94 -6.95
CA SER A 75 -3.24 -11.23 -7.54
C SER A 75 -3.24 -9.74 -7.19
N PHE A 76 -2.05 -9.19 -6.97
CA PHE A 76 -1.84 -7.75 -6.81
C PHE A 76 -1.86 -6.99 -8.16
N ALA A 77 -1.84 -7.71 -9.29
CA ALA A 77 -1.82 -7.11 -10.62
C ALA A 77 -2.95 -6.09 -10.85
N PRO A 78 -4.22 -6.32 -10.45
CA PRO A 78 -5.28 -5.33 -10.62
C PRO A 78 -5.03 -4.00 -9.91
N ILE A 79 -4.28 -4.00 -8.80
CA ILE A 79 -3.91 -2.75 -8.12
C ILE A 79 -2.85 -1.98 -8.92
N VAL A 80 -1.93 -2.69 -9.55
CA VAL A 80 -0.96 -2.10 -10.50
C VAL A 80 -1.69 -1.57 -11.73
N ASP A 81 -2.61 -2.36 -12.30
CA ASP A 81 -3.42 -1.98 -13.45
C ASP A 81 -4.24 -0.71 -13.15
N PHE A 82 -4.86 -0.62 -11.97
CA PHE A 82 -5.62 0.56 -11.53
C PHE A 82 -4.81 1.85 -11.62
N ILE A 83 -3.53 1.84 -11.22
CA ILE A 83 -2.67 3.01 -11.26
C ILE A 83 -2.13 3.25 -12.68
N THR A 84 -1.81 2.17 -13.39
CA THR A 84 -1.32 2.22 -14.78
C THR A 84 -2.39 2.74 -15.73
N ASP A 85 -3.61 2.26 -15.59
CA ASP A 85 -4.75 2.74 -16.38
C ASP A 85 -5.05 4.20 -16.05
N ALA A 86 -5.01 4.58 -14.76
CA ALA A 86 -5.14 5.99 -14.37
C ALA A 86 -4.05 6.88 -15.00
N ALA A 87 -2.82 6.38 -15.11
CA ALA A 87 -1.73 7.12 -15.73
C ALA A 87 -1.95 7.37 -17.22
N ASN A 88 -2.62 6.46 -17.91
CA ASN A 88 -2.83 6.50 -19.35
C ASN A 88 -4.21 7.05 -19.77
N ASP A 89 -5.21 7.04 -18.89
CA ASP A 89 -6.55 7.58 -19.20
C ASP A 89 -6.51 9.11 -19.31
N PRO A 90 -6.79 9.71 -20.50
CA PRO A 90 -6.75 11.16 -20.70
C PRO A 90 -7.81 11.92 -19.88
N SER A 91 -8.83 11.24 -19.38
CA SER A 91 -9.88 11.83 -18.53
C SER A 91 -9.47 11.96 -17.06
N VAL A 92 -8.40 11.25 -16.63
CA VAL A 92 -7.84 11.36 -15.28
C VAL A 92 -7.08 12.68 -15.14
N LEU A 93 -7.45 13.44 -14.11
CA LEU A 93 -6.89 14.75 -13.79
C LEU A 93 -5.78 14.65 -12.73
N ALA A 94 -5.98 13.79 -11.74
CA ALA A 94 -5.07 13.69 -10.62
C ALA A 94 -4.99 12.27 -10.07
N ILE A 95 -3.80 11.92 -9.55
CA ILE A 95 -3.54 10.72 -8.76
C ILE A 95 -2.86 11.16 -7.47
N LYS A 96 -3.38 10.72 -6.32
CA LYS A 96 -2.76 10.96 -5.02
C LYS A 96 -2.56 9.63 -4.32
N GLN A 97 -1.36 9.39 -3.79
CA GLN A 97 -1.01 8.09 -3.21
C GLN A 97 -0.05 8.22 -2.03
N THR A 98 -0.22 7.33 -1.04
CA THR A 98 0.75 7.13 0.03
C THR A 98 1.68 5.97 -0.31
N LEU A 99 2.98 6.12 -0.05
CA LEU A 99 3.99 5.08 -0.21
C LEU A 99 4.77 4.91 1.09
N TYR A 100 4.81 3.67 1.59
CA TYR A 100 5.56 3.32 2.80
C TYR A 100 6.77 2.43 2.46
N ARG A 101 6.53 1.33 1.77
CA ARG A 101 7.55 0.38 1.33
C ARG A 101 7.27 -0.03 -0.10
N VAL A 102 8.23 0.17 -0.99
CA VAL A 102 8.08 -0.06 -2.43
C VAL A 102 9.15 -1.05 -2.88
N SER A 103 8.86 -1.92 -3.82
CA SER A 103 9.83 -2.85 -4.41
C SER A 103 10.93 -2.10 -5.20
N GLY A 104 12.09 -2.73 -5.34
CA GLY A 104 13.25 -2.14 -6.03
C GLY A 104 13.00 -1.76 -7.50
N ASN A 105 12.11 -2.45 -8.20
CA ASN A 105 11.67 -2.10 -9.57
C ASN A 105 10.14 -2.03 -9.60
N SER A 106 9.60 -1.05 -8.87
CA SER A 106 8.16 -0.94 -8.63
C SER A 106 7.40 -0.51 -9.87
N PRO A 107 6.44 -1.30 -10.36
CA PRO A 107 5.53 -0.90 -11.43
C PRO A 107 4.65 0.29 -11.02
N ILE A 108 4.35 0.44 -9.73
CA ILE A 108 3.60 1.56 -9.16
C ILE A 108 4.37 2.87 -9.35
N ILE A 109 5.67 2.90 -9.04
CA ILE A 109 6.53 4.08 -9.23
C ILE A 109 6.57 4.46 -10.72
N GLN A 110 6.72 3.46 -11.60
CA GLN A 110 6.74 3.73 -13.05
C GLN A 110 5.41 4.31 -13.54
N ALA A 111 4.29 3.80 -13.05
CA ALA A 111 2.97 4.30 -13.40
C ALA A 111 2.74 5.74 -12.90
N LEU A 112 3.15 6.07 -11.66
CA LEU A 112 3.05 7.42 -11.11
C LEU A 112 3.92 8.41 -11.89
N LYS A 113 5.15 8.00 -12.23
CA LYS A 113 6.04 8.78 -13.09
C LYS A 113 5.40 9.04 -14.45
N GLN A 114 4.90 8.00 -15.12
CA GLN A 114 4.21 8.11 -16.40
C GLN A 114 3.00 9.04 -16.31
N ALA A 115 2.24 8.99 -15.23
CA ALA A 115 1.10 9.89 -15.02
C ALA A 115 1.52 11.36 -14.99
N ALA A 116 2.60 11.68 -14.31
CA ALA A 116 3.13 13.06 -14.27
C ALA A 116 3.66 13.51 -15.64
N GLU A 117 4.39 12.64 -16.34
CA GLU A 117 4.87 12.87 -17.71
C GLU A 117 3.71 13.07 -18.69
N ASN A 118 2.56 12.41 -18.47
CA ASN A 118 1.31 12.60 -19.22
C ASN A 118 0.54 13.86 -18.79
N GLY A 119 1.12 14.72 -17.95
CA GLY A 119 0.54 16.01 -17.54
C GLY A 119 -0.51 15.93 -16.46
N LYS A 120 -0.66 14.80 -15.77
CA LYS A 120 -1.59 14.65 -14.64
C LYS A 120 -1.00 15.25 -13.36
N GLN A 121 -1.87 15.74 -12.48
CA GLN A 121 -1.45 16.19 -11.16
C GLN A 121 -1.19 14.96 -10.27
N VAL A 122 0.07 14.64 -10.00
CA VAL A 122 0.45 13.51 -9.17
C VAL A 122 1.00 14.02 -7.83
N THR A 123 0.38 13.58 -6.73
CA THR A 123 0.83 13.88 -5.36
C THR A 123 1.15 12.58 -4.65
N VAL A 124 2.36 12.44 -4.17
CA VAL A 124 2.80 11.22 -3.47
C VAL A 124 3.35 11.58 -2.11
N LEU A 125 2.79 10.97 -1.07
CA LEU A 125 3.42 11.00 0.25
C LEU A 125 4.37 9.80 0.35
N VAL A 126 5.64 10.06 0.58
CA VAL A 126 6.68 9.04 0.79
C VAL A 126 7.10 9.05 2.26
N GLU A 127 6.92 7.93 2.95
CA GLU A 127 7.38 7.75 4.32
C GLU A 127 8.88 7.41 4.33
N LEU A 128 9.71 8.37 4.71
CA LEU A 128 11.16 8.19 4.73
C LEU A 128 11.66 7.28 5.85
N LYS A 129 10.90 7.20 6.97
CA LYS A 129 11.30 6.42 8.16
C LYS A 129 10.80 4.96 8.08
N ALA A 130 10.63 4.43 6.88
CA ALA A 130 10.32 3.02 6.66
C ALA A 130 11.55 2.17 6.97
N ARG A 131 11.53 1.42 8.10
CA ARG A 131 12.66 0.63 8.58
C ARG A 131 13.22 -0.29 7.48
N PHE A 132 14.53 -0.22 7.22
CA PHE A 132 15.30 -0.94 6.20
C PHE A 132 15.06 -0.51 4.74
N ASP A 133 14.22 0.49 4.49
CA ASP A 133 13.92 0.98 3.13
C ASP A 133 14.20 2.49 2.97
N GLU A 134 14.86 3.11 3.94
CA GLU A 134 15.10 4.56 3.97
C GLU A 134 15.82 5.05 2.71
N GLU A 135 16.90 4.37 2.32
CA GLU A 135 17.70 4.73 1.13
C GLU A 135 16.89 4.58 -0.16
N ASN A 136 16.16 3.48 -0.29
CA ASN A 136 15.28 3.23 -1.44
C ASN A 136 14.18 4.30 -1.52
N ASN A 137 13.56 4.65 -0.41
CA ASN A 137 12.48 5.62 -0.40
C ASN A 137 12.98 7.03 -0.76
N VAL A 138 14.20 7.41 -0.34
CA VAL A 138 14.84 8.67 -0.78
C VAL A 138 15.11 8.64 -2.30
N HIS A 139 15.59 7.53 -2.82
CA HIS A 139 15.82 7.36 -4.25
C HIS A 139 14.51 7.52 -5.06
N TRP A 140 13.43 6.84 -4.66
CA TRP A 140 12.14 6.91 -5.33
C TRP A 140 11.50 8.30 -5.23
N ALA A 141 11.62 8.96 -4.07
CA ALA A 141 11.14 10.32 -3.90
C ALA A 141 11.78 11.27 -4.92
N LYS A 142 13.11 11.20 -5.09
CA LYS A 142 13.84 12.01 -6.08
C LYS A 142 13.41 11.72 -7.52
N LEU A 143 13.20 10.44 -7.87
CA LEU A 143 12.74 10.07 -9.21
C LEU A 143 11.33 10.63 -9.50
N LEU A 144 10.44 10.57 -8.52
CA LEU A 144 9.08 11.13 -8.66
C LEU A 144 9.11 12.65 -8.78
N GLU A 145 9.95 13.35 -7.99
CA GLU A 145 10.13 14.80 -8.13
C GLU A 145 10.67 15.20 -9.51
N GLN A 146 11.67 14.47 -10.02
CA GLN A 146 12.23 14.71 -11.35
C GLN A 146 11.20 14.50 -12.47
N ALA A 147 10.22 13.63 -12.28
CA ALA A 147 9.12 13.41 -13.21
C ALA A 147 8.01 14.47 -13.09
N GLY A 148 8.09 15.39 -12.12
CA GLY A 148 7.11 16.45 -11.90
C GLY A 148 6.01 16.10 -10.88
N CYS A 149 6.16 15.01 -10.10
CA CYS A 149 5.26 14.71 -9.01
C CYS A 149 5.48 15.68 -7.83
N LEU A 150 4.39 16.05 -7.16
CA LEU A 150 4.47 16.70 -5.85
C LEU A 150 4.74 15.62 -4.79
N VAL A 151 5.93 15.62 -4.21
CA VAL A 151 6.32 14.69 -3.17
C VAL A 151 6.18 15.33 -1.79
N ILE A 152 5.50 14.64 -0.87
CA ILE A 152 5.37 15.01 0.53
C ILE A 152 6.21 14.02 1.35
N TYR A 153 7.14 14.54 2.15
CA TYR A 153 8.06 13.74 2.96
C TYR A 153 7.51 13.53 4.37
N GLY A 154 6.62 12.54 4.51
CA GLY A 154 6.10 12.14 5.81
C GLY A 154 5.43 13.25 6.62
N MET A 155 5.19 12.99 7.88
CA MET A 155 4.71 13.97 8.86
C MET A 155 5.67 14.07 10.04
N ASN A 156 5.82 15.28 10.60
CA ASN A 156 6.61 15.47 11.81
C ASN A 156 6.01 14.68 12.98
N ASN A 157 6.86 13.90 13.66
CA ASN A 157 6.53 13.09 14.84
C ASN A 157 5.51 11.96 14.64
N LEU A 158 5.03 11.72 13.41
CA LEU A 158 4.14 10.62 13.06
C LEU A 158 4.73 9.83 11.91
N LYS A 159 4.41 8.53 11.84
CA LYS A 159 4.66 7.69 10.67
C LYS A 159 3.38 7.54 9.88
N THR A 160 3.43 7.80 8.59
CA THR A 160 2.30 7.54 7.72
C THR A 160 2.27 6.07 7.34
N HIS A 161 1.33 5.32 7.92
CA HIS A 161 1.18 3.88 7.66
C HIS A 161 -0.03 3.53 6.81
N SER A 162 -0.83 4.50 6.41
CA SER A 162 -1.99 4.32 5.53
C SER A 162 -1.58 3.86 4.13
N LYS A 163 -2.40 3.02 3.51
CA LYS A 163 -2.27 2.58 2.13
C LYS A 163 -3.53 3.03 1.41
N ILE A 164 -3.44 4.20 0.81
CA ILE A 164 -4.55 4.85 0.12
C ILE A 164 -4.09 5.45 -1.20
N THR A 165 -4.89 5.23 -2.24
CA THR A 165 -4.75 5.90 -3.53
C THR A 165 -6.08 6.56 -3.89
N LEU A 166 -6.03 7.81 -4.32
CA LEU A 166 -7.16 8.55 -4.86
C LEU A 166 -6.89 8.87 -6.33
N VAL A 167 -7.76 8.42 -7.21
CA VAL A 167 -7.79 8.81 -8.63
C VAL A 167 -8.98 9.73 -8.86
N VAL A 168 -8.74 10.89 -9.47
CA VAL A 168 -9.77 11.87 -9.82
C VAL A 168 -9.88 11.94 -11.34
N ARG A 169 -11.05 11.61 -11.86
CA ARG A 169 -11.37 11.60 -13.30
C ARG A 169 -12.49 12.60 -13.61
N ARG A 170 -12.43 13.21 -14.79
CA ARG A 170 -13.54 14.02 -15.32
C ARG A 170 -14.12 13.36 -16.56
N ARG A 171 -15.35 12.92 -16.50
CA ARG A 171 -16.05 12.30 -17.61
C ARG A 171 -17.46 12.84 -17.74
N HIS A 172 -17.88 13.15 -18.97
CA HIS A 172 -19.20 13.75 -19.25
C HIS A 172 -19.55 14.97 -18.37
N GLY A 173 -18.55 15.83 -18.12
CA GLY A 173 -18.69 17.03 -17.29
C GLY A 173 -18.78 16.77 -15.77
N LYS A 174 -18.73 15.51 -15.31
CA LYS A 174 -18.79 15.11 -13.90
C LYS A 174 -17.42 14.72 -13.38
N ILE A 175 -17.19 14.97 -12.10
CA ILE A 175 -16.01 14.49 -11.38
C ILE A 175 -16.33 13.14 -10.73
N GLU A 176 -15.56 12.15 -11.10
CA GLU A 176 -15.56 10.82 -10.50
C GLU A 176 -14.33 10.65 -9.64
N ARG A 177 -14.47 9.97 -8.52
CA ARG A 177 -13.38 9.65 -7.60
C ARG A 177 -13.35 8.16 -7.37
N PHE A 178 -12.18 7.57 -7.48
CA PHE A 178 -11.94 6.17 -7.18
C PHE A 178 -10.91 6.10 -6.07
N VAL A 179 -11.22 5.33 -5.05
CA VAL A 179 -10.36 5.19 -3.88
C VAL A 179 -9.97 3.74 -3.72
N HIS A 180 -8.66 3.49 -3.69
CA HIS A 180 -8.12 2.23 -3.20
C HIS A 180 -7.71 2.42 -1.75
N LEU A 181 -8.14 1.49 -0.90
CA LEU A 181 -7.73 1.37 0.50
C LEU A 181 -7.23 -0.05 0.73
N GLY A 182 -6.12 -0.19 1.44
CA GLY A 182 -5.57 -1.51 1.74
C GLY A 182 -4.86 -1.59 3.08
N THR A 183 -4.74 -2.81 3.61
CA THR A 183 -3.92 -3.12 4.79
C THR A 183 -2.46 -3.33 4.39
N GLY A 184 -2.21 -3.86 3.17
CA GLY A 184 -0.89 -4.16 2.63
C GLY A 184 -0.22 -2.99 1.92
N ASN A 185 1.11 -2.97 1.96
CA ASN A 185 1.90 -1.96 1.26
C ASN A 185 1.76 -2.09 -0.27
N TYR A 186 2.00 -0.98 -1.00
CA TYR A 186 2.09 -0.97 -2.46
C TYR A 186 3.40 -1.62 -2.94
N ASN A 187 3.53 -2.91 -2.67
CA ASN A 187 4.73 -3.69 -2.95
C ASN A 187 4.33 -5.08 -3.48
N ASP A 188 4.54 -5.29 -4.77
CA ASP A 188 4.17 -6.50 -5.50
C ASP A 188 4.90 -7.77 -5.02
N ALA A 189 6.09 -7.63 -4.43
CA ALA A 189 6.83 -8.74 -3.85
C ALA A 189 6.22 -9.19 -2.52
N THR A 190 5.94 -8.24 -1.60
CA THR A 190 5.37 -8.57 -0.28
C THR A 190 3.90 -8.97 -0.37
N ALA A 191 3.15 -8.49 -1.38
CA ALA A 191 1.76 -8.90 -1.64
C ALA A 191 1.60 -10.39 -1.97
N LYS A 192 2.69 -11.09 -2.28
CA LYS A 192 2.72 -12.55 -2.49
C LYS A 192 2.95 -13.36 -1.22
N ILE A 193 3.25 -12.68 -0.11
CA ILE A 193 3.68 -13.32 1.14
C ILE A 193 2.72 -13.00 2.28
N TYR A 194 2.30 -11.73 2.38
CA TYR A 194 1.43 -11.26 3.47
C TYR A 194 -0.04 -11.41 3.13
N THR A 195 -0.82 -11.79 4.14
CA THR A 195 -2.28 -11.80 4.04
C THR A 195 -2.80 -10.39 4.29
N ASP A 196 -3.30 -9.77 3.22
CA ASP A 196 -3.79 -8.41 3.23
C ASP A 196 -5.15 -8.31 2.54
N MET A 197 -5.90 -7.28 2.89
CA MET A 197 -7.18 -6.97 2.28
C MET A 197 -7.12 -5.59 1.63
N ALA A 198 -7.84 -5.42 0.53
CA ALA A 198 -7.97 -4.13 -0.13
C ALA A 198 -9.35 -3.96 -0.77
N ILE A 199 -9.73 -2.71 -0.97
CA ILE A 199 -10.96 -2.34 -1.67
C ILE A 199 -10.67 -1.24 -2.69
N ILE A 200 -11.32 -1.31 -3.86
CA ILE A 200 -11.44 -0.18 -4.78
C ILE A 200 -12.92 0.20 -4.84
N THR A 201 -13.22 1.46 -4.54
CA THR A 201 -14.60 1.99 -4.50
C THR A 201 -14.71 3.31 -5.24
N SER A 202 -15.85 3.55 -5.85
CA SER A 202 -16.25 4.86 -6.39
C SER A 202 -17.28 5.59 -5.51
N ASN A 203 -17.52 5.07 -4.30
CA ASN A 203 -18.45 5.68 -3.36
C ASN A 203 -18.07 7.14 -3.11
N LYS A 204 -19.05 8.03 -3.21
CA LYS A 204 -18.86 9.49 -3.14
C LYS A 204 -18.26 9.94 -1.80
N GLU A 205 -18.71 9.36 -0.70
CA GLU A 205 -18.27 9.75 0.65
C GLU A 205 -16.83 9.31 0.89
N PHE A 206 -16.43 8.09 0.50
CA PHE A 206 -15.03 7.67 0.48
C PHE A 206 -14.17 8.58 -0.39
N GLY A 207 -14.67 9.00 -1.56
CA GLY A 207 -13.98 9.94 -2.43
C GLY A 207 -13.78 11.32 -1.81
N ILE A 208 -14.75 11.81 -1.03
CA ILE A 208 -14.64 13.06 -0.26
C ILE A 208 -13.62 12.89 0.86
N ASP A 209 -13.69 11.80 1.61
CA ASP A 209 -12.81 11.50 2.72
C ASP A 209 -11.35 11.38 2.26
N ALA A 210 -11.09 10.65 1.17
CA ALA A 210 -9.76 10.56 0.58
C ALA A 210 -9.24 11.93 0.12
N THR A 211 -10.10 12.78 -0.44
CA THR A 211 -9.75 14.16 -0.80
C THR A 211 -9.36 14.97 0.43
N ASN A 212 -10.14 14.90 1.49
CA ASN A 212 -9.89 15.58 2.75
C ASN A 212 -8.61 15.07 3.43
N PHE A 213 -8.36 13.76 3.38
CA PHE A 213 -7.14 13.15 3.89
C PHE A 213 -5.90 13.68 3.17
N PHE A 214 -5.88 13.70 1.84
CA PHE A 214 -4.74 14.25 1.11
C PHE A 214 -4.60 15.76 1.24
N ASN A 215 -5.68 16.51 1.40
CA ASN A 215 -5.62 17.94 1.72
C ASN A 215 -5.00 18.18 3.09
N PHE A 216 -5.31 17.34 4.07
CA PHE A 216 -4.69 17.37 5.39
C PHE A 216 -3.19 17.07 5.30
N LEU A 217 -2.79 15.99 4.61
CA LEU A 217 -1.38 15.63 4.42
C LEU A 217 -0.58 16.71 3.69
N SER A 218 -1.22 17.46 2.80
CA SER A 218 -0.61 18.57 2.04
C SER A 218 -0.62 19.90 2.79
N GLY A 219 -1.14 19.94 4.03
CA GLY A 219 -1.19 21.15 4.83
C GLY A 219 -2.29 22.17 4.45
N TYR A 220 -3.21 21.80 3.56
CA TYR A 220 -4.32 22.68 3.17
C TYR A 220 -5.43 22.79 4.23
N THR A 221 -5.52 21.85 5.15
CA THR A 221 -6.48 21.86 6.25
C THR A 221 -5.88 21.22 7.50
N GLU A 222 -6.17 21.80 8.67
CA GLU A 222 -5.72 21.27 9.95
C GLU A 222 -6.76 20.32 10.59
N LYS A 223 -8.03 20.49 10.26
CA LYS A 223 -9.15 19.74 10.85
C LYS A 223 -10.03 19.14 9.75
N PRO A 224 -9.58 18.06 9.09
CA PRO A 224 -10.41 17.38 8.10
C PRO A 224 -11.64 16.75 8.76
N LYS A 225 -12.77 16.75 8.03
CA LYS A 225 -13.96 16.00 8.42
C LYS A 225 -14.05 14.76 7.54
N PHE A 226 -14.40 13.64 8.15
CA PHE A 226 -14.53 12.34 7.49
C PHE A 226 -15.94 11.81 7.69
N HIS A 227 -16.45 11.02 6.73
CA HIS A 227 -17.72 10.31 6.77
C HIS A 227 -17.53 8.87 7.23
N HIS A 228 -16.53 8.19 6.67
CA HIS A 228 -16.24 6.78 6.88
C HIS A 228 -14.80 6.53 7.36
N LEU A 229 -13.83 7.35 6.93
CA LEU A 229 -12.45 7.16 7.33
C LEU A 229 -12.21 7.61 8.77
N VAL A 230 -11.51 6.76 9.51
CA VAL A 230 -10.98 7.09 10.83
C VAL A 230 -9.47 7.25 10.71
N VAL A 231 -8.92 8.37 11.15
CA VAL A 231 -7.51 8.71 11.01
C VAL A 231 -6.86 8.90 12.38
N ALA A 232 -6.11 7.90 12.83
CA ALA A 232 -5.32 8.00 14.06
C ALA A 232 -4.11 8.94 13.89
N PRO A 233 -3.68 9.67 14.93
CA PRO A 233 -4.23 9.69 16.30
C PRO A 233 -5.41 10.65 16.50
N ARG A 234 -5.87 11.33 15.46
CA ARG A 234 -6.86 12.42 15.60
C ARG A 234 -8.30 11.97 15.82
N SER A 235 -8.59 10.70 15.55
CA SER A 235 -9.94 10.12 15.71
C SER A 235 -9.98 9.08 16.84
N GLU A 236 -9.05 9.13 17.79
CA GLU A 236 -8.94 8.15 18.88
C GLU A 236 -10.16 8.09 19.78
N GLU A 237 -10.95 9.16 19.87
CA GLU A 237 -12.18 9.19 20.67
C GLU A 237 -13.18 8.10 20.23
N HIS A 238 -13.11 7.63 18.98
CA HIS A 238 -13.98 6.59 18.45
C HIS A 238 -13.36 5.18 18.42
N THR A 239 -12.03 5.07 18.53
CA THR A 239 -11.33 3.77 18.48
C THR A 239 -11.16 3.12 19.84
N SER A 240 -11.20 3.88 20.95
CA SER A 240 -11.10 3.34 22.31
C SER A 240 -12.30 2.44 22.67
N GLU A 241 -13.48 2.69 22.12
CA GLU A 241 -14.67 1.87 22.37
C GLU A 241 -14.62 0.50 21.64
N LEU A 242 -13.85 0.38 20.56
CA LEU A 242 -13.69 -0.85 19.80
C LEU A 242 -12.56 -1.76 20.31
N GLN A 243 -11.72 -1.28 21.23
CA GLN A 243 -10.59 -2.01 21.80
C GLN A 243 -10.83 -2.49 23.25
N SER A 244 -12.02 -2.31 23.77
CA SER A 244 -12.38 -2.94 25.05
C SER A 244 -12.66 -4.42 24.83
N PRO A 245 -12.01 -5.32 25.61
CA PRO A 245 -12.18 -6.77 25.51
C PRO A 245 -13.57 -7.22 25.90
#